data_b0fd4d4f357ee1400a04fc9a2693763c
#
_entry.id   b0fd4d4f357ee1400a04fc9a2693763c
#
_cell.length_a   1.000
_cell.length_b   1.000
_cell.length_c   1.000
_cell.angle_alpha   90.00
_cell.angle_beta   90.00
_cell.angle_gamma   90.00
#
_symmetry.space_group_name_H-M   'P 1'
#
loop_
_entity.id
_entity.type
_entity.pdbx_description
1 polymer ?
#
loop_
_entity_poly.entity_id
_entity_poly.type
_entity_poly.pdbx_seq_one_letter_code
_entity_poly.pdbx_strand_id
1 'polypeptide(L)'
;MNSKNLPIILLVVLAMLYSSCSKVPVTGRRQLGLLPESELMGMSLTSYKQFLASNKVLTNGKELAMVKRAGDKLSQTISSFLQNNKMGDRVAGFKWEFNLVEDKTVNAWCMPGGKIVFYTGIMPICKDEAGVAVVMGHEIAHAIARHGNERMSQGLAQQLGGVALSAALANKSQQTQQLFSAAYGIGTQVGAMLPFSRLHESEADELGLYFMAMAGYDPRVAPSFWQRMSAGGGGRAPEFLSTHPSPTTRIANLNKWMPKAIQYYNQSTLKLR
;
A
#
# COMPACT_ATOMS: atom_id res chain seq x y z
N MET A 1 37.66 5.78 -18.30
CA MET A 1 37.39 5.26 -16.93
C MET A 1 38.56 4.34 -16.59
N ASN A 2 39.31 4.68 -15.55
CA ASN A 2 40.57 3.96 -15.23
C ASN A 2 40.22 2.55 -14.69
N SER A 3 40.68 1.47 -15.34
CA SER A 3 40.38 0.09 -14.99
C SER A 3 40.72 -0.28 -13.54
N LYS A 4 41.60 0.46 -12.90
CA LYS A 4 42.03 0.30 -11.50
C LYS A 4 40.91 0.68 -10.50
N ASN A 5 39.92 1.50 -10.90
CA ASN A 5 38.82 1.91 -10.02
C ASN A 5 37.58 1.01 -10.14
N LEU A 6 37.55 0.11 -11.10
CA LEU A 6 36.42 -0.79 -11.34
C LEU A 6 36.07 -1.67 -10.11
N PRO A 7 37.07 -2.33 -9.42
CA PRO A 7 36.75 -3.14 -8.24
C PRO A 7 36.24 -2.31 -7.05
N ILE A 8 36.73 -1.07 -6.89
CA ILE A 8 36.28 -0.19 -5.81
C ILE A 8 34.83 0.26 -6.08
N ILE A 9 34.51 0.61 -7.31
CA ILE A 9 33.15 0.98 -7.73
C ILE A 9 32.20 -0.21 -7.53
N LEU A 10 32.63 -1.42 -7.90
CA LEU A 10 31.82 -2.64 -7.72
C LEU A 10 31.58 -2.92 -6.22
N LEU A 11 32.57 -2.71 -5.38
CA LEU A 11 32.48 -2.94 -3.92
C LEU A 11 31.54 -1.91 -3.27
N VAL A 12 31.61 -0.65 -3.70
CA VAL A 12 30.70 0.42 -3.23
C VAL A 12 29.25 0.14 -3.67
N VAL A 13 29.06 -0.30 -4.91
CA VAL A 13 27.72 -0.67 -5.42
C VAL A 13 27.17 -1.89 -4.67
N LEU A 14 27.98 -2.91 -4.40
CA LEU A 14 27.59 -4.06 -3.59
C LEU A 14 27.23 -3.64 -2.15
N ALA A 15 28.00 -2.78 -1.54
CA ALA A 15 27.75 -2.27 -0.18
C ALA A 15 26.45 -1.44 -0.13
N MET A 16 26.19 -0.61 -1.14
CA MET A 16 24.93 0.13 -1.24
C MET A 16 23.72 -0.79 -1.44
N LEU A 17 23.84 -1.83 -2.26
CA LEU A 17 22.79 -2.82 -2.44
C LEU A 17 22.50 -3.61 -1.15
N TYR A 18 23.55 -3.90 -0.36
CA TYR A 18 23.38 -4.60 0.92
C TYR A 18 22.69 -3.75 1.98
N SER A 19 22.99 -2.45 2.04
CA SER A 19 22.36 -1.50 2.97
C SER A 19 20.94 -1.09 2.57
N SER A 20 20.56 -1.29 1.31
CA SER A 20 19.22 -0.98 0.78
C SER A 20 18.20 -2.09 0.98
N CYS A 21 18.59 -3.24 1.53
CA CYS A 21 17.70 -4.36 1.82
C CYS A 21 17.04 -4.18 3.18
N SER A 22 15.75 -3.84 3.18
CA SER A 22 14.91 -3.82 4.38
C SER A 22 14.06 -5.10 4.47
N LYS A 23 13.52 -5.40 5.67
CA LYS A 23 12.60 -6.53 5.86
C LYS A 23 11.17 -6.00 5.99
N VAL A 24 10.24 -6.60 5.28
CA VAL A 24 8.81 -6.32 5.44
C VAL A 24 8.36 -6.77 6.83
N PRO A 25 7.58 -5.96 7.56
CA PRO A 25 7.02 -6.35 8.85
C PRO A 25 6.21 -7.65 8.75
N VAL A 26 6.22 -8.45 9.82
CA VAL A 26 5.44 -9.68 9.99
C VAL A 26 5.86 -10.82 9.07
N THR A 27 6.01 -10.59 7.74
CA THR A 27 6.41 -11.62 6.77
C THR A 27 7.93 -11.86 6.79
N GLY A 28 8.72 -10.85 7.17
CA GLY A 28 10.18 -10.91 7.20
C GLY A 28 10.84 -10.97 5.82
N ARG A 29 10.05 -10.84 4.73
CA ARG A 29 10.58 -10.85 3.35
C ARG A 29 11.57 -9.71 3.16
N ARG A 30 12.67 -9.98 2.49
CA ARG A 30 13.62 -8.94 2.07
C ARG A 30 13.09 -8.21 0.84
N GLN A 31 13.26 -6.89 0.83
CA GLN A 31 12.83 -6.02 -0.27
C GLN A 31 13.92 -5.00 -0.61
N LEU A 32 13.92 -4.57 -1.86
CA LEU A 32 14.78 -3.50 -2.36
C LEU A 32 14.10 -2.15 -2.12
N GLY A 33 14.76 -1.24 -1.40
CA GLY A 33 14.27 0.13 -1.17
C GLY A 33 15.40 1.13 -1.41
N LEU A 34 15.51 1.65 -2.62
CA LEU A 34 16.56 2.57 -3.04
C LEU A 34 16.24 4.03 -2.75
N LEU A 35 14.96 4.35 -2.63
CA LEU A 35 14.49 5.71 -2.44
C LEU A 35 14.27 6.03 -0.96
N PRO A 36 14.71 7.20 -0.47
CA PRO A 36 14.39 7.65 0.88
C PRO A 36 12.88 7.76 1.10
N GLU A 37 12.35 7.15 2.14
CA GLU A 37 10.90 7.17 2.41
C GLU A 37 10.39 8.59 2.68
N SER A 38 11.21 9.46 3.27
CA SER A 38 10.89 10.87 3.49
C SER A 38 10.64 11.63 2.19
N GLU A 39 11.37 11.29 1.12
CA GLU A 39 11.18 11.90 -0.19
C GLU A 39 9.86 11.43 -0.81
N LEU A 40 9.58 10.13 -0.74
CA LEU A 40 8.31 9.57 -1.22
C LEU A 40 7.10 10.16 -0.48
N MET A 41 7.21 10.36 0.84
CA MET A 41 6.17 11.03 1.62
C MET A 41 5.96 12.49 1.19
N GLY A 42 7.03 13.21 0.85
CA GLY A 42 6.94 14.58 0.32
C GLY A 42 6.21 14.64 -1.03
N MET A 43 6.57 13.75 -1.95
CA MET A 43 5.91 13.62 -3.26
C MET A 43 4.44 13.20 -3.11
N SER A 44 4.16 12.25 -2.21
CA SER A 44 2.82 11.80 -1.86
C SER A 44 1.95 12.94 -1.38
N LEU A 45 2.44 13.76 -0.45
CA LEU A 45 1.69 14.87 0.11
C LEU A 45 1.31 15.90 -0.98
N THR A 46 2.23 16.17 -1.90
CA THR A 46 1.99 17.07 -3.03
C THR A 46 0.89 16.53 -3.95
N SER A 47 1.05 15.28 -4.40
CA SER A 47 0.09 14.61 -5.29
C SER A 47 -1.28 14.45 -4.62
N TYR A 48 -1.31 14.09 -3.35
CA TYR A 48 -2.54 13.97 -2.56
C TYR A 48 -3.32 15.28 -2.47
N LYS A 49 -2.63 16.40 -2.18
CA LYS A 49 -3.28 17.72 -2.13
C LYS A 49 -3.85 18.14 -3.49
N GLN A 50 -3.09 17.90 -4.57
CA GLN A 50 -3.56 18.17 -5.93
C GLN A 50 -4.78 17.33 -6.26
N PHE A 51 -4.77 16.04 -5.91
CA PHE A 51 -5.91 15.16 -6.11
C PHE A 51 -7.15 15.65 -5.37
N LEU A 52 -7.05 15.97 -4.07
CA LEU A 52 -8.18 16.46 -3.29
C LEU A 52 -8.74 17.78 -3.84
N ALA A 53 -7.87 18.66 -4.34
CA ALA A 53 -8.29 19.94 -4.95
C ALA A 53 -9.04 19.74 -6.29
N SER A 54 -8.79 18.63 -6.98
CA SER A 54 -9.37 18.33 -8.30
C SER A 54 -10.60 17.42 -8.24
N ASN A 55 -10.95 16.93 -7.04
CA ASN A 55 -12.03 15.95 -6.88
C ASN A 55 -13.06 16.43 -5.83
N LYS A 56 -14.29 15.95 -5.95
CA LYS A 56 -15.34 16.24 -4.99
C LYS A 56 -15.17 15.38 -3.73
N VAL A 57 -14.52 15.95 -2.72
CA VAL A 57 -14.33 15.31 -1.42
C VAL A 57 -15.60 15.45 -0.60
N LEU A 58 -16.10 14.35 -0.05
CA LEU A 58 -17.25 14.36 0.85
C LEU A 58 -16.84 14.88 2.24
N THR A 59 -17.60 15.79 2.80
CA THR A 59 -17.33 16.38 4.12
C THR A 59 -18.18 15.79 5.23
N ASN A 60 -19.24 15.03 4.89
CA ASN A 60 -20.16 14.38 5.83
C ASN A 60 -20.79 13.13 5.19
N GLY A 61 -21.61 12.45 5.95
CA GLY A 61 -22.33 11.25 5.50
C GLY A 61 -21.90 9.97 6.20
N LYS A 62 -22.78 8.97 6.16
CA LYS A 62 -22.57 7.67 6.84
C LYS A 62 -21.34 6.91 6.30
N GLU A 63 -21.14 6.93 4.99
CA GLU A 63 -20.01 6.23 4.35
C GLU A 63 -18.68 6.88 4.73
N LEU A 64 -18.57 8.21 4.70
CA LEU A 64 -17.38 8.92 5.17
C LEU A 64 -17.09 8.62 6.65
N ALA A 65 -18.13 8.64 7.49
CA ALA A 65 -17.97 8.31 8.91
C ALA A 65 -17.44 6.87 9.10
N MET A 66 -17.89 5.93 8.28
CA MET A 66 -17.44 4.54 8.28
C MET A 66 -15.97 4.43 7.86
N VAL A 67 -15.57 5.12 6.78
CA VAL A 67 -14.17 5.17 6.31
C VAL A 67 -13.26 5.76 7.37
N LYS A 68 -13.67 6.85 8.04
CA LYS A 68 -12.88 7.49 9.10
C LYS A 68 -12.73 6.60 10.32
N ARG A 69 -13.82 5.99 10.82
CA ARG A 69 -13.74 5.08 11.98
C ARG A 69 -12.86 3.87 11.71
N ALA A 70 -13.01 3.24 10.53
CA ALA A 70 -12.14 2.13 10.15
C ALA A 70 -10.67 2.56 10.06
N GLY A 71 -10.42 3.73 9.45
CA GLY A 71 -9.10 4.31 9.30
C GLY A 71 -8.43 4.62 10.63
N ASP A 72 -9.11 5.32 11.52
CA ASP A 72 -8.60 5.67 12.85
C ASP A 72 -8.26 4.41 13.65
N LYS A 73 -9.15 3.43 13.64
CA LYS A 73 -9.00 2.19 14.38
C LYS A 73 -7.82 1.35 13.86
N LEU A 74 -7.72 1.20 12.55
CA LEU A 74 -6.62 0.46 11.91
C LEU A 74 -5.29 1.18 12.11
N SER A 75 -5.21 2.48 11.83
CA SER A 75 -3.96 3.24 11.90
C SER A 75 -3.37 3.29 13.31
N GLN A 76 -4.21 3.49 14.33
CA GLN A 76 -3.79 3.47 15.73
C GLN A 76 -3.29 2.08 16.13
N THR A 77 -4.04 1.03 15.79
CA THR A 77 -3.67 -0.35 16.12
C THR A 77 -2.36 -0.76 15.46
N ILE A 78 -2.21 -0.47 14.16
CA ILE A 78 -1.02 -0.83 13.40
C ILE A 78 0.20 -0.04 13.90
N SER A 79 0.06 1.26 14.15
CA SER A 79 1.13 2.09 14.67
C SER A 79 1.62 1.59 16.02
N SER A 80 0.71 1.24 16.94
CA SER A 80 1.03 0.67 18.25
C SER A 80 1.70 -0.70 18.11
N PHE A 81 1.17 -1.57 17.25
CA PHE A 81 1.76 -2.88 16.97
C PHE A 81 3.21 -2.76 16.46
N LEU A 82 3.45 -1.88 15.49
CA LEU A 82 4.79 -1.69 14.92
C LEU A 82 5.77 -1.11 15.94
N GLN A 83 5.33 -0.14 16.75
CA GLN A 83 6.17 0.43 17.83
C GLN A 83 6.56 -0.62 18.85
N ASN A 84 5.60 -1.41 19.33
CA ASN A 84 5.83 -2.46 20.33
C ASN A 84 6.74 -3.59 19.81
N ASN A 85 6.82 -3.77 18.49
CA ASN A 85 7.65 -4.79 17.85
C ASN A 85 8.97 -4.21 17.26
N LYS A 86 9.40 -3.02 17.67
CA LYS A 86 10.64 -2.36 17.21
C LYS A 86 10.68 -2.11 15.69
N MET A 87 9.51 -1.88 15.08
CA MET A 87 9.32 -1.59 13.66
C MET A 87 8.66 -0.21 13.45
N GLY A 88 8.74 0.68 14.44
CA GLY A 88 8.12 2.00 14.40
C GLY A 88 8.64 2.90 13.28
N ASP A 89 9.82 2.61 12.72
CA ASP A 89 10.39 3.28 11.54
C ASP A 89 9.48 3.16 10.31
N ARG A 90 8.63 2.13 10.26
CA ARG A 90 7.69 1.92 9.16
C ARG A 90 6.55 2.94 9.08
N VAL A 91 6.26 3.58 10.20
CA VAL A 91 5.23 4.63 10.32
C VAL A 91 5.82 5.96 10.78
N ALA A 92 7.14 6.07 10.84
CA ALA A 92 7.80 7.32 11.22
C ALA A 92 7.44 8.45 10.25
N GLY A 93 6.92 9.55 10.78
CA GLY A 93 6.47 10.70 9.99
C GLY A 93 5.10 10.53 9.31
N PHE A 94 4.41 9.42 9.49
CA PHE A 94 3.05 9.25 8.95
C PHE A 94 2.09 10.25 9.63
N LYS A 95 1.27 10.90 8.78
CA LYS A 95 0.14 11.72 9.19
C LYS A 95 -1.10 11.14 8.51
N TRP A 96 -1.76 10.26 9.23
CA TRP A 96 -2.91 9.53 8.74
C TRP A 96 -4.07 10.49 8.36
N GLU A 97 -4.57 10.33 7.14
CA GLU A 97 -5.73 11.07 6.63
C GLU A 97 -6.60 10.15 5.80
N PHE A 98 -7.90 10.18 6.05
CA PHE A 98 -8.90 9.32 5.42
C PHE A 98 -9.96 10.18 4.75
N ASN A 99 -10.05 10.08 3.42
CA ASN A 99 -11.04 10.81 2.64
C ASN A 99 -11.88 9.87 1.79
N LEU A 100 -13.10 10.30 1.52
CA LEU A 100 -14.03 9.69 0.59
C LEU A 100 -14.34 10.70 -0.51
N VAL A 101 -14.10 10.33 -1.77
CA VAL A 101 -14.42 11.16 -2.93
C VAL A 101 -15.65 10.63 -3.64
N GLU A 102 -16.48 11.56 -4.14
CA GLU A 102 -17.66 11.22 -4.94
C GLU A 102 -17.23 10.86 -6.36
N ASP A 103 -17.04 9.56 -6.58
CA ASP A 103 -16.70 8.99 -7.88
C ASP A 103 -17.26 7.56 -7.95
N LYS A 104 -17.88 7.22 -9.08
CA LYS A 104 -18.48 5.89 -9.31
C LYS A 104 -17.46 4.79 -9.57
N THR A 105 -16.20 5.15 -9.75
CA THR A 105 -15.10 4.20 -9.93
C THR A 105 -14.96 3.33 -8.69
N VAL A 106 -14.87 2.02 -8.87
CA VAL A 106 -14.60 1.08 -7.78
C VAL A 106 -13.12 1.11 -7.48
N ASN A 107 -12.70 1.99 -6.56
CA ASN A 107 -11.30 2.17 -6.22
C ASN A 107 -11.08 2.65 -4.78
N ALA A 108 -9.87 2.40 -4.27
CA ALA A 108 -9.29 2.99 -3.07
C ALA A 108 -7.76 2.93 -3.22
N TRP A 109 -7.04 3.75 -2.47
CA TRP A 109 -5.59 3.72 -2.47
C TRP A 109 -5.00 4.34 -1.20
N CYS A 110 -3.76 3.95 -0.90
CA CYS A 110 -2.95 4.52 0.17
C CYS A 110 -1.58 4.93 -0.36
N MET A 111 -1.21 6.18 -0.13
CA MET A 111 0.12 6.69 -0.44
C MET A 111 1.05 6.66 0.78
N PRO A 112 2.39 6.68 0.56
CA PRO A 112 3.37 6.90 1.62
C PRO A 112 3.01 8.10 2.51
N GLY A 113 3.22 7.94 3.82
CA GLY A 113 2.83 8.96 4.79
C GLY A 113 1.39 8.85 5.30
N GLY A 114 0.66 7.77 4.91
CA GLY A 114 -0.68 7.47 5.44
C GLY A 114 -1.80 8.30 4.83
N LYS A 115 -1.71 8.64 3.56
CA LYS A 115 -2.73 9.38 2.79
C LYS A 115 -3.65 8.41 2.08
N ILE A 116 -4.90 8.28 2.55
CA ILE A 116 -5.83 7.26 2.09
C ILE A 116 -7.07 7.92 1.50
N VAL A 117 -7.48 7.43 0.34
CA VAL A 117 -8.71 7.84 -0.33
C VAL A 117 -9.53 6.60 -0.72
N PHE A 118 -10.79 6.67 -0.42
CA PHE A 118 -11.83 5.79 -0.93
C PHE A 118 -12.69 6.53 -1.93
N TYR A 119 -13.22 5.80 -2.89
CA TYR A 119 -14.18 6.30 -3.87
C TYR A 119 -15.57 5.78 -3.51
N THR A 120 -16.61 6.58 -3.71
CA THR A 120 -17.97 6.14 -3.40
C THR A 120 -18.37 4.87 -4.16
N GLY A 121 -17.78 4.64 -5.34
CA GLY A 121 -18.06 3.44 -6.14
C GLY A 121 -17.68 2.11 -5.48
N ILE A 122 -16.73 2.10 -4.52
CA ILE A 122 -16.35 0.87 -3.81
C ILE A 122 -17.29 0.56 -2.63
N MET A 123 -18.01 1.56 -2.11
CA MET A 123 -18.80 1.43 -0.88
C MET A 123 -19.91 0.36 -0.96
N PRO A 124 -20.63 0.19 -2.09
CA PRO A 124 -21.61 -0.90 -2.24
C PRO A 124 -20.98 -2.29 -2.13
N ILE A 125 -19.71 -2.46 -2.52
CA ILE A 125 -18.98 -3.74 -2.41
C ILE A 125 -18.53 -3.96 -0.96
N CYS A 126 -18.10 -2.89 -0.28
CA CYS A 126 -17.75 -2.93 1.15
C CYS A 126 -18.96 -3.32 1.99
N LYS A 127 -20.15 -2.76 1.73
CA LYS A 127 -21.42 -2.96 2.45
C LYS A 127 -21.43 -2.36 3.86
N ASP A 128 -20.41 -2.64 4.66
CA ASP A 128 -20.30 -2.27 6.07
C ASP A 128 -18.86 -1.88 6.44
N GLU A 129 -18.66 -1.53 7.70
CA GLU A 129 -17.36 -1.10 8.23
C GLU A 129 -16.32 -2.23 8.20
N ALA A 130 -16.73 -3.50 8.34
CA ALA A 130 -15.81 -4.62 8.24
C ALA A 130 -15.31 -4.80 6.80
N GLY A 131 -16.17 -4.60 5.80
CA GLY A 131 -15.75 -4.59 4.38
C GLY A 131 -14.83 -3.39 4.05
N VAL A 132 -15.08 -2.22 4.63
CA VAL A 132 -14.14 -1.08 4.54
C VAL A 132 -12.80 -1.46 5.17
N ALA A 133 -12.79 -2.14 6.32
CA ALA A 133 -11.58 -2.56 6.99
C ALA A 133 -10.76 -3.59 6.18
N VAL A 134 -11.39 -4.43 5.38
CA VAL A 134 -10.68 -5.33 4.44
C VAL A 134 -9.87 -4.53 3.44
N VAL A 135 -10.50 -3.57 2.75
CA VAL A 135 -9.81 -2.72 1.75
C VAL A 135 -8.77 -1.85 2.44
N MET A 136 -9.16 -1.17 3.52
CA MET A 136 -8.28 -0.28 4.27
C MET A 136 -7.03 -1.00 4.77
N GLY A 137 -7.20 -2.21 5.33
CA GLY A 137 -6.10 -3.04 5.80
C GLY A 137 -5.15 -3.43 4.67
N HIS A 138 -5.69 -3.80 3.50
CA HIS A 138 -4.92 -4.10 2.30
C HIS A 138 -4.11 -2.89 1.82
N GLU A 139 -4.74 -1.71 1.74
CA GLU A 139 -4.08 -0.47 1.33
C GLU A 139 -2.98 -0.02 2.31
N ILE A 140 -3.28 -0.07 3.60
CA ILE A 140 -2.28 0.22 4.64
C ILE A 140 -1.13 -0.78 4.58
N ALA A 141 -1.41 -2.05 4.29
CA ALA A 141 -0.38 -3.08 4.15
C ALA A 141 0.60 -2.75 3.01
N HIS A 142 0.12 -2.25 1.87
CA HIS A 142 1.00 -1.78 0.78
C HIS A 142 1.92 -0.65 1.24
N ALA A 143 1.42 0.31 2.01
CA ALA A 143 2.21 1.43 2.52
C ALA A 143 3.24 0.97 3.57
N ILE A 144 2.84 0.13 4.54
CA ILE A 144 3.70 -0.40 5.60
C ILE A 144 4.79 -1.33 5.02
N ALA A 145 4.43 -2.18 4.07
CA ALA A 145 5.37 -3.02 3.35
C ALA A 145 6.23 -2.23 2.35
N ARG A 146 5.94 -0.95 2.10
CA ARG A 146 6.66 -0.08 1.15
C ARG A 146 6.71 -0.66 -0.26
N HIS A 147 5.63 -1.34 -0.70
CA HIS A 147 5.56 -1.97 -2.02
C HIS A 147 5.75 -1.00 -3.17
N GLY A 148 5.28 0.25 -3.02
CA GLY A 148 5.50 1.30 -4.00
C GLY A 148 6.98 1.67 -4.14
N ASN A 149 7.71 1.82 -3.01
CA ASN A 149 9.15 2.07 -3.03
C ASN A 149 9.90 0.91 -3.71
N GLU A 150 9.58 -0.33 -3.34
CA GLU A 150 10.19 -1.52 -3.96
C GLU A 150 9.96 -1.54 -5.49
N ARG A 151 8.74 -1.27 -5.93
CA ARG A 151 8.37 -1.20 -7.34
C ARG A 151 9.12 -0.10 -8.10
N MET A 152 9.22 1.11 -7.51
CA MET A 152 10.02 2.20 -8.06
C MET A 152 11.50 1.86 -8.12
N SER A 153 12.04 1.22 -7.07
CA SER A 153 13.42 0.77 -6.99
C SER A 153 13.76 -0.26 -8.06
N GLN A 154 12.84 -1.20 -8.31
CA GLN A 154 12.97 -2.17 -9.41
C GLN A 154 12.95 -1.49 -10.78
N GLY A 155 12.04 -0.52 -10.98
CA GLY A 155 11.97 0.28 -12.21
C GLY A 155 13.26 1.07 -12.46
N LEU A 156 13.81 1.71 -11.43
CA LEU A 156 15.11 2.40 -11.50
C LEU A 156 16.25 1.45 -11.87
N ALA A 157 16.31 0.29 -11.22
CA ALA A 157 17.33 -0.71 -11.49
C ALA A 157 17.26 -1.23 -12.93
N GLN A 158 16.05 -1.41 -13.48
CA GLN A 158 15.85 -1.83 -14.87
C GLN A 158 16.25 -0.75 -15.89
N GLN A 159 15.88 0.51 -15.62
CA GLN A 159 16.12 1.60 -16.59
C GLN A 159 17.58 2.05 -16.65
N LEU A 160 18.27 2.02 -15.53
CA LEU A 160 19.54 2.72 -15.39
C LEU A 160 20.76 1.79 -15.44
N GLY A 161 20.58 0.48 -15.31
CA GLY A 161 21.73 -0.40 -15.05
C GLY A 161 22.54 0.11 -13.84
N GLY A 162 23.41 -0.68 -13.25
CA GLY A 162 24.04 -0.36 -11.96
C GLY A 162 24.92 0.92 -11.89
N VAL A 163 25.26 1.58 -12.99
CA VAL A 163 26.19 2.75 -13.00
C VAL A 163 25.44 4.08 -12.91
N ALA A 164 24.23 4.18 -13.46
CA ALA A 164 23.45 5.41 -13.47
C ALA A 164 22.57 5.59 -12.22
N LEU A 165 22.44 4.55 -11.38
CA LEU A 165 21.60 4.56 -10.20
C LEU A 165 22.03 5.63 -9.17
N SER A 166 23.33 5.78 -8.94
CA SER A 166 23.88 6.79 -8.01
C SER A 166 23.63 8.21 -8.47
N ALA A 167 23.67 8.48 -9.79
CA ALA A 167 23.39 9.78 -10.37
C ALA A 167 21.88 10.12 -10.34
N ALA A 168 21.01 9.13 -10.52
CA ALA A 168 19.57 9.30 -10.44
C ALA A 168 19.08 9.53 -8.99
N LEU A 169 19.77 8.97 -8.00
CA LEU A 169 19.47 9.18 -6.59
C LEU A 169 19.97 10.55 -6.08
N ALA A 170 20.99 11.11 -6.71
CA ALA A 170 21.58 12.40 -6.31
C ALA A 170 20.78 13.62 -6.79
N ASN A 171 20.00 13.49 -7.84
CA ASN A 171 19.15 14.56 -8.38
C ASN A 171 17.70 14.09 -8.39
N LYS A 172 16.76 14.96 -7.94
CA LYS A 172 15.30 14.79 -8.14
C LYS A 172 14.99 14.78 -9.63
N SER A 173 15.38 13.71 -10.30
CA SER A 173 15.33 13.63 -11.75
C SER A 173 13.87 13.53 -12.19
N GLN A 174 13.59 14.06 -13.36
CA GLN A 174 12.31 13.91 -14.05
C GLN A 174 11.89 12.43 -14.11
N GLN A 175 12.84 11.51 -14.20
CA GLN A 175 12.64 10.06 -14.17
C GLN A 175 12.09 9.56 -12.84
N THR A 176 12.57 10.06 -11.69
CA THR A 176 12.03 9.70 -10.37
C THR A 176 10.58 10.16 -10.25
N GLN A 177 10.26 11.37 -10.76
CA GLN A 177 8.88 11.87 -10.77
C GLN A 177 7.98 11.04 -11.70
N GLN A 178 8.46 10.64 -12.87
CA GLN A 178 7.73 9.78 -13.80
C GLN A 178 7.46 8.39 -13.17
N LEU A 179 8.46 7.80 -12.53
CA LEU A 179 8.31 6.53 -11.82
C LEU A 179 7.38 6.64 -10.61
N PHE A 180 7.43 7.75 -9.87
CA PHE A 180 6.48 8.01 -8.79
C PHE A 180 5.05 8.09 -9.33
N SER A 181 4.83 8.86 -10.38
CA SER A 181 3.51 8.95 -11.01
C SER A 181 3.04 7.62 -11.55
N ALA A 182 3.92 6.80 -12.13
CA ALA A 182 3.60 5.45 -12.60
C ALA A 182 3.32 4.47 -11.43
N ALA A 183 3.96 4.66 -10.28
CA ALA A 183 3.79 3.79 -9.11
C ALA A 183 2.58 4.18 -8.25
N TYR A 184 2.32 5.47 -8.09
CA TYR A 184 1.29 6.01 -7.20
C TYR A 184 0.32 6.94 -7.93
N GLY A 185 0.41 7.01 -9.26
CA GLY A 185 -0.32 7.99 -10.07
C GLY A 185 -1.81 7.94 -9.79
N ILE A 186 -2.30 9.11 -9.39
CA ILE A 186 -3.68 9.38 -9.16
C ILE A 186 -4.17 10.07 -10.41
N GLY A 187 -4.92 9.44 -11.20
CA GLY A 187 -5.47 10.17 -12.29
C GLY A 187 -6.03 9.33 -13.41
N THR A 188 -6.73 9.97 -14.23
CA THR A 188 -7.53 9.60 -15.37
C THR A 188 -6.83 8.74 -16.45
N GLN A 189 -5.60 8.33 -16.26
CA GLN A 189 -4.85 7.50 -17.21
C GLN A 189 -4.41 6.17 -16.59
N VAL A 190 -5.36 5.28 -16.41
CA VAL A 190 -5.18 3.89 -15.97
C VAL A 190 -4.10 3.13 -16.75
N GLY A 191 -3.84 3.50 -17.97
CA GLY A 191 -2.84 2.85 -18.84
C GLY A 191 -1.37 3.09 -18.45
N ALA A 192 -1.08 4.02 -17.53
CA ALA A 192 0.29 4.36 -17.14
C ALA A 192 0.69 3.82 -15.76
N MET A 193 -0.25 3.31 -14.95
CA MET A 193 0.07 2.73 -13.65
C MET A 193 0.66 1.33 -13.79
N LEU A 194 1.81 1.12 -13.16
CA LEU A 194 2.39 -0.22 -13.03
C LEU A 194 1.59 -1.00 -11.99
N PRO A 195 0.92 -2.11 -12.33
CA PRO A 195 0.19 -2.90 -11.36
C PRO A 195 1.15 -3.49 -10.32
N PHE A 196 0.66 -3.71 -9.10
CA PHE A 196 1.43 -4.44 -8.10
C PHE A 196 1.68 -5.88 -8.56
N SER A 197 2.85 -6.42 -8.20
CA SER A 197 3.14 -7.82 -8.50
C SER A 197 2.20 -8.74 -7.72
N ARG A 198 1.99 -9.97 -8.20
CA ARG A 198 1.21 -10.98 -7.46
C ARG A 198 1.80 -11.27 -6.08
N LEU A 199 3.12 -11.11 -5.92
CA LEU A 199 3.79 -11.24 -4.63
C LEU A 199 3.35 -10.12 -3.68
N HIS A 200 3.38 -8.87 -4.13
CA HIS A 200 2.96 -7.72 -3.34
C HIS A 200 1.50 -7.82 -2.94
N GLU A 201 0.63 -8.25 -3.87
CA GLU A 201 -0.79 -8.46 -3.60
C GLU A 201 -1.03 -9.54 -2.53
N SER A 202 -0.33 -10.67 -2.65
CA SER A 202 -0.43 -11.75 -1.68
C SER A 202 0.08 -11.32 -0.30
N GLU A 203 1.16 -10.54 -0.24
CA GLU A 203 1.70 -10.00 1.00
C GLU A 203 0.77 -8.93 1.61
N ALA A 204 0.16 -8.07 0.79
CA ALA A 204 -0.82 -7.10 1.25
C ALA A 204 -2.11 -7.76 1.75
N ASP A 205 -2.56 -8.84 1.13
CA ASP A 205 -3.69 -9.65 1.61
C ASP A 205 -3.38 -10.28 2.98
N GLU A 206 -2.18 -10.86 3.17
CA GLU A 206 -1.78 -11.46 4.44
C GLU A 206 -1.72 -10.42 5.55
N LEU A 207 -0.98 -9.33 5.32
CA LEU A 207 -0.82 -8.25 6.30
C LEU A 207 -2.15 -7.56 6.60
N GLY A 208 -2.93 -7.26 5.57
CA GLY A 208 -4.23 -6.61 5.68
C GLY A 208 -5.21 -7.43 6.51
N LEU A 209 -5.22 -8.76 6.31
CA LEU A 209 -6.03 -9.68 7.10
C LEU A 209 -5.65 -9.65 8.59
N TYR A 210 -4.34 -9.61 8.88
CA TYR A 210 -3.87 -9.50 10.27
C TYR A 210 -4.17 -8.13 10.87
N PHE A 211 -3.98 -7.07 10.13
CA PHE A 211 -4.22 -5.70 10.59
C PHE A 211 -5.69 -5.45 10.92
N MET A 212 -6.63 -5.90 10.06
CA MET A 212 -8.05 -5.78 10.38
C MET A 212 -8.43 -6.60 11.61
N ALA A 213 -7.86 -7.78 11.76
CA ALA A 213 -8.10 -8.66 12.91
C ALA A 213 -7.58 -8.03 14.21
N MET A 214 -6.36 -7.48 14.21
CA MET A 214 -5.79 -6.75 15.35
C MET A 214 -6.65 -5.54 15.74
N ALA A 215 -7.23 -4.84 14.75
CA ALA A 215 -8.13 -3.73 14.96
C ALA A 215 -9.54 -4.15 15.40
N GLY A 216 -9.79 -5.46 15.64
CA GLY A 216 -11.05 -5.99 16.15
C GLY A 216 -12.14 -6.14 15.10
N TYR A 217 -11.80 -6.16 13.82
CA TYR A 217 -12.71 -6.58 12.74
C TYR A 217 -12.58 -8.07 12.49
N ASP A 218 -13.71 -8.75 12.32
CA ASP A 218 -13.74 -10.20 12.08
C ASP A 218 -13.06 -10.53 10.72
N PRO A 219 -11.92 -11.22 10.71
CA PRO A 219 -11.21 -11.52 9.47
C PRO A 219 -11.96 -12.47 8.54
N ARG A 220 -12.96 -13.21 9.06
CA ARG A 220 -13.76 -14.18 8.28
C ARG A 220 -14.61 -13.51 7.20
N VAL A 221 -14.80 -12.19 7.23
CA VAL A 221 -15.50 -11.45 6.17
C VAL A 221 -14.63 -11.25 4.91
N ALA A 222 -13.31 -11.34 5.02
CA ALA A 222 -12.41 -11.03 3.91
C ALA A 222 -12.59 -11.94 2.68
N PRO A 223 -12.71 -13.28 2.78
CA PRO A 223 -12.95 -14.12 1.61
C PRO A 223 -14.20 -13.73 0.83
N SER A 224 -15.33 -13.51 1.54
CA SER A 224 -16.59 -13.12 0.89
C SER A 224 -16.54 -11.70 0.29
N PHE A 225 -15.78 -10.79 0.91
CA PHE A 225 -15.52 -9.46 0.35
C PHE A 225 -14.81 -9.58 -1.00
N TRP A 226 -13.70 -10.31 -1.09
CA TRP A 226 -12.93 -10.46 -2.32
C TRP A 226 -13.70 -11.22 -3.42
N GLN A 227 -14.60 -12.15 -3.05
CA GLN A 227 -15.52 -12.76 -4.00
C GLN A 227 -16.47 -11.72 -4.61
N ARG A 228 -17.06 -10.83 -3.79
CA ARG A 228 -17.90 -9.72 -4.28
C ARG A 228 -17.12 -8.76 -5.16
N MET A 229 -15.88 -8.41 -4.77
CA MET A 229 -15.01 -7.53 -5.55
C MET A 229 -14.74 -8.11 -6.93
N SER A 230 -14.48 -9.39 -7.03
CA SER A 230 -14.25 -10.08 -8.31
C SER A 230 -15.50 -10.19 -9.16
N ALA A 231 -16.69 -10.26 -8.56
CA ALA A 231 -17.97 -10.34 -9.27
C ALA A 231 -18.56 -8.96 -9.62
N GLY A 232 -18.11 -7.90 -8.97
CA GLY A 232 -18.76 -6.58 -8.95
C GLY A 232 -18.52 -5.69 -10.17
N GLY A 233 -18.01 -6.22 -11.28
CA GLY A 233 -17.61 -5.40 -12.42
C GLY A 233 -18.63 -5.25 -13.58
N GLY A 234 -19.83 -5.80 -13.49
CA GLY A 234 -20.88 -5.62 -14.55
C GLY A 234 -20.36 -5.85 -15.98
N GLY A 235 -19.41 -6.80 -16.18
CA GLY A 235 -18.77 -7.10 -17.46
C GLY A 235 -17.39 -6.45 -17.67
N ARG A 236 -16.95 -5.53 -16.80
CA ARG A 236 -15.57 -5.02 -16.73
C ARG A 236 -15.01 -5.27 -15.34
N ALA A 237 -13.74 -5.67 -15.27
CA ALA A 237 -13.05 -5.76 -13.97
C ALA A 237 -13.07 -4.39 -13.28
N PRO A 238 -13.36 -4.31 -11.97
CA PRO A 238 -13.23 -3.07 -11.22
C PRO A 238 -11.85 -2.44 -11.42
N GLU A 239 -11.79 -1.10 -11.45
CA GLU A 239 -10.54 -0.34 -11.56
C GLU A 239 -9.50 -0.78 -10.52
N PHE A 240 -9.97 -1.02 -9.30
CA PHE A 240 -9.17 -1.59 -8.22
C PHE A 240 -8.39 -2.84 -8.65
N LEU A 241 -9.01 -3.75 -9.39
CA LEU A 241 -8.36 -4.98 -9.86
C LEU A 241 -7.35 -4.75 -11.00
N SER A 242 -7.37 -3.58 -11.64
CA SER A 242 -6.38 -3.22 -12.66
C SER A 242 -5.04 -2.87 -12.03
N THR A 243 -5.04 -2.23 -10.89
CA THR A 243 -3.84 -1.88 -10.11
C THR A 243 -3.46 -2.94 -9.09
N HIS A 244 -4.46 -3.71 -8.62
CA HIS A 244 -4.35 -4.79 -7.64
C HIS A 244 -4.85 -6.12 -8.26
N PRO A 245 -4.07 -6.74 -9.16
CA PRO A 245 -4.50 -7.94 -9.84
C PRO A 245 -4.74 -9.08 -8.85
N SER A 246 -5.98 -9.60 -8.87
CA SER A 246 -6.36 -10.69 -7.97
C SER A 246 -5.64 -11.99 -8.33
N PRO A 247 -4.83 -12.57 -7.45
CA PRO A 247 -4.30 -13.90 -7.67
C PRO A 247 -5.44 -14.92 -7.65
N THR A 248 -5.40 -15.90 -8.55
CA THR A 248 -6.38 -17.01 -8.57
C THR A 248 -6.45 -17.77 -7.24
N THR A 249 -5.36 -17.69 -6.46
CA THR A 249 -5.20 -18.34 -5.15
C THR A 249 -5.61 -17.46 -3.96
N ARG A 250 -6.11 -16.21 -4.20
CA ARG A 250 -6.38 -15.24 -3.11
C ARG A 250 -7.25 -15.85 -2.00
N ILE A 251 -8.37 -16.46 -2.35
CA ILE A 251 -9.29 -17.04 -1.36
C ILE A 251 -8.65 -18.20 -0.60
N ALA A 252 -7.91 -19.07 -1.28
CA ALA A 252 -7.19 -20.17 -0.65
C ALA A 252 -6.12 -19.66 0.32
N ASN A 253 -5.39 -18.61 -0.07
CA ASN A 253 -4.38 -17.98 0.77
C ASN A 253 -4.98 -17.31 2.01
N LEU A 254 -6.08 -16.57 1.86
CA LEU A 254 -6.80 -15.98 3.00
C LEU A 254 -7.25 -17.05 3.99
N ASN A 255 -7.80 -18.16 3.49
CA ASN A 255 -8.18 -19.28 4.36
C ASN A 255 -6.97 -19.94 5.06
N LYS A 256 -5.81 -20.00 4.39
CA LYS A 256 -4.57 -20.50 5.00
C LYS A 256 -4.09 -19.60 6.15
N TRP A 257 -4.21 -18.28 6.04
CA TRP A 257 -3.79 -17.33 7.07
C TRP A 257 -4.85 -17.10 8.16
N MET A 258 -6.09 -17.53 7.92
CA MET A 258 -7.23 -17.32 8.82
C MET A 258 -6.99 -17.78 10.26
N PRO A 259 -6.38 -18.93 10.55
CA PRO A 259 -6.14 -19.34 11.94
C PRO A 259 -5.30 -18.32 12.74
N LYS A 260 -4.26 -17.74 12.12
CA LYS A 260 -3.44 -16.70 12.72
C LYS A 260 -4.19 -15.37 12.86
N ALA A 261 -4.98 -15.01 11.86
CA ALA A 261 -5.83 -13.82 11.93
C ALA A 261 -6.86 -13.90 13.06
N ILE A 262 -7.48 -15.06 13.26
CA ILE A 262 -8.42 -15.31 14.37
C ILE A 262 -7.71 -15.17 15.72
N GLN A 263 -6.45 -15.60 15.87
CA GLN A 263 -5.69 -15.37 17.10
C GLN A 263 -5.55 -13.88 17.40
N TYR A 264 -5.15 -13.06 16.42
CA TYR A 264 -5.10 -11.60 16.56
C TYR A 264 -6.46 -11.00 16.89
N TYR A 265 -7.52 -11.44 16.21
CA TYR A 265 -8.88 -11.00 16.49
C TYR A 265 -9.30 -11.33 17.92
N ASN A 266 -8.99 -12.54 18.40
CA ASN A 266 -9.34 -12.95 19.77
C ASN A 266 -8.58 -12.18 20.84
N GLN A 267 -7.38 -11.73 20.56
CA GLN A 267 -6.55 -10.90 21.44
C GLN A 267 -6.95 -9.42 21.42
N SER A 268 -7.68 -8.98 20.41
CA SER A 268 -8.09 -7.59 20.29
C SER A 268 -9.12 -7.21 21.35
N THR A 269 -8.90 -6.08 22.01
CA THR A 269 -9.85 -5.45 22.94
C THR A 269 -10.85 -4.53 22.23
N LEU A 270 -10.71 -4.35 20.92
CA LEU A 270 -11.44 -3.38 20.09
C LEU A 270 -12.60 -4.00 19.30
N LYS A 271 -12.99 -5.23 19.62
CA LYS A 271 -14.07 -5.93 18.89
C LYS A 271 -15.36 -5.10 18.86
N LEU A 272 -15.96 -5.02 17.67
CA LEU A 272 -17.32 -4.52 17.55
C LEU A 272 -18.26 -5.50 18.27
N ARG A 273 -19.02 -4.99 19.22
CA ARG A 273 -20.09 -5.74 19.91
C ARG A 273 -21.34 -5.79 19.05
#